data_904af903cd633d679c27df3ede240e9d
#
_entry.id   904af903cd633d679c27df3ede240e9d
#
_cell.length_a   1.000
_cell.length_b   1.000
_cell.length_c   1.000
_cell.angle_alpha   90.00
_cell.angle_beta   90.00
_cell.angle_gamma   90.00
#
_symmetry.space_group_name_H-M   'P 1'
#
loop_
_entity.id
_entity.type
_entity.pdbx_description
1 polymer ?
#
loop_
_entity_poly.entity_id
_entity_poly.type
_entity_poly.pdbx_seq_one_letter_code
_entity_poly.pdbx_strand_id
1 'polypeptide(L)'
;MENDVKKTEDQVGSGKKRRSYTRRLVQLYAALLYNANLKGFIDGHIYSGQLKSVCVPGFNCYSCPGAIASCPLGSLQNALNASGHTAPWYMLGILALFGVVLGRTICGWLCPLGLIQELLHKLPVPKIKKSVWTRRLSYLKYVLLVVFVIIIPIWYGINQGIPYPAFCKFICPAGTLEGAVGLLQNKANATSFYQLKILFTRKWVIMLIIGLACAFCYRSFCRFLCPLGAIYGFFNRFSLTGVKVDPDRCNGCGLCVRRCQMDVKHVGDHECISCGKCMESCAQGAISLKAGKLTLAGPVSGKNADPEPVIRRRRNIGRIAWGVAIAVLLFALAWFNWIEPAREKADLAKREENQIAAAQTEQTESIVHTEKESAKPAQTVSAESGSETDEILAQEASAKSGSETDAETAIHVSDAEAEKTADKAASGKTGTAVGDILPDFRTDLLGGGEFHLEDYRGQVVILNFWAITCAPCIEELPYYEELKESQPEVEILAIHHRVGAKKAEDFLADKGWDHLDFALDSKEKGLYALLEASDALPQTIVLNKEGEVIYNAQTPLTLEQLKALVEQGS
;
A
#
# COMPACT_ATOMS: atom_id res chain seq x y z
N MET A 1 -11.46 -60.88 10.19
CA MET A 1 -12.08 -59.59 9.76
C MET A 1 -11.76 -58.41 10.69
N GLU A 2 -11.84 -58.57 12.02
CA GLU A 2 -11.57 -57.47 12.96
C GLU A 2 -10.07 -57.09 13.06
N ASN A 3 -9.17 -58.07 12.96
CA ASN A 3 -7.72 -57.90 12.95
C ASN A 3 -7.19 -57.28 11.64
N ASP A 4 -7.87 -57.48 10.51
CA ASP A 4 -7.50 -56.86 9.24
C ASP A 4 -7.97 -55.39 9.16
N VAL A 5 -9.07 -55.07 9.83
CA VAL A 5 -9.55 -53.68 9.98
C VAL A 5 -8.60 -52.89 10.86
N LYS A 6 -8.09 -53.47 11.97
CA LYS A 6 -7.12 -52.77 12.85
C LYS A 6 -5.75 -52.56 12.17
N LYS A 7 -5.23 -53.55 11.42
CA LYS A 7 -3.99 -53.40 10.65
C LYS A 7 -4.09 -52.36 9.54
N THR A 8 -5.25 -52.22 8.88
CA THR A 8 -5.52 -51.18 7.91
C THR A 8 -5.68 -49.79 8.57
N GLU A 9 -6.21 -49.70 9.79
CA GLU A 9 -6.30 -48.44 10.54
C GLU A 9 -4.92 -47.93 10.99
N ASP A 10 -4.00 -48.80 11.41
CA ASP A 10 -2.65 -48.41 11.84
C ASP A 10 -1.75 -47.97 10.66
N GLN A 11 -1.86 -48.65 9.51
CA GLN A 11 -1.15 -48.21 8.28
C GLN A 11 -1.70 -46.92 7.71
N VAL A 12 -3.01 -46.69 7.78
CA VAL A 12 -3.68 -45.42 7.42
C VAL A 12 -3.28 -44.31 8.39
N GLY A 13 -3.03 -44.60 9.67
CA GLY A 13 -2.62 -43.64 10.69
C GLY A 13 -1.25 -42.97 10.43
N SER A 14 -0.26 -43.75 9.95
CA SER A 14 1.10 -43.25 9.67
C SER A 14 1.16 -42.30 8.46
N GLY A 15 0.50 -42.63 7.36
CA GLY A 15 0.40 -41.79 6.16
C GLY A 15 -0.35 -40.48 6.40
N LYS A 16 -1.37 -40.53 7.28
CA LYS A 16 -2.22 -39.41 7.67
C LYS A 16 -1.47 -38.31 8.42
N LYS A 17 -0.60 -38.68 9.37
CA LYS A 17 0.24 -37.74 10.12
C LYS A 17 1.21 -36.98 9.22
N ARG A 18 1.83 -37.66 8.25
CA ARG A 18 2.88 -37.08 7.40
C ARG A 18 2.37 -36.03 6.42
N ARG A 19 1.25 -36.24 5.72
CA ARG A 19 0.70 -35.28 4.73
C ARG A 19 0.18 -33.99 5.38
N SER A 20 -0.46 -34.13 6.53
CA SER A 20 -0.91 -32.96 7.32
C SER A 20 0.27 -32.13 7.80
N TYR A 21 1.40 -32.75 8.13
CA TYR A 21 2.62 -32.05 8.55
C TYR A 21 3.26 -31.30 7.37
N THR A 22 3.42 -31.94 6.21
CA THR A 22 3.99 -31.30 5.00
C THR A 22 3.20 -30.07 4.58
N ARG A 23 1.86 -30.12 4.60
CA ARG A 23 1.01 -28.99 4.26
C ARG A 23 1.20 -27.80 5.20
N ARG A 24 1.33 -28.04 6.51
CA ARG A 24 1.59 -26.99 7.49
C ARG A 24 2.97 -26.37 7.32
N LEU A 25 3.97 -27.17 6.96
CA LEU A 25 5.31 -26.65 6.64
C LEU A 25 5.28 -25.73 5.42
N VAL A 26 4.50 -26.08 4.37
CA VAL A 26 4.32 -25.19 3.21
C VAL A 26 3.65 -23.89 3.61
N GLN A 27 2.64 -23.92 4.48
CA GLN A 27 1.99 -22.70 4.97
C GLN A 27 2.94 -21.84 5.83
N LEU A 28 3.76 -22.47 6.67
CA LEU A 28 4.77 -21.79 7.47
C LEU A 28 5.85 -21.17 6.59
N TYR A 29 6.34 -21.90 5.60
CA TYR A 29 7.27 -21.41 4.60
C TYR A 29 6.71 -20.17 3.88
N ALA A 30 5.46 -20.23 3.43
CA ALA A 30 4.79 -19.12 2.78
C ALA A 30 4.67 -17.90 3.72
N ALA A 31 4.34 -18.13 5.00
CA ALA A 31 4.28 -17.07 6.00
C ALA A 31 5.62 -16.36 6.20
N LEU A 32 6.71 -17.13 6.28
CA LEU A 32 8.06 -16.60 6.44
C LEU A 32 8.55 -15.87 5.19
N LEU A 33 8.25 -16.42 4.00
CA LEU A 33 8.64 -15.79 2.74
C LEU A 33 7.90 -14.48 2.51
N TYR A 34 6.60 -14.43 2.79
CA TYR A 34 5.80 -13.21 2.60
C TYR A 34 6.20 -12.09 3.58
N ASN A 35 6.76 -12.46 4.73
CA ASN A 35 7.19 -11.56 5.80
C ASN A 35 8.71 -11.67 6.03
N ALA A 36 9.49 -11.69 4.95
CA ALA A 36 10.94 -11.88 5.03
C ALA A 36 11.71 -10.68 5.60
N ASN A 37 11.11 -9.48 5.68
CA ASN A 37 11.70 -8.31 6.34
C ASN A 37 11.51 -8.36 7.86
N LEU A 38 12.24 -9.25 8.54
CA LEU A 38 12.13 -9.42 9.99
C LEU A 38 12.65 -8.20 10.77
N LYS A 39 13.60 -7.48 10.19
CA LYS A 39 14.15 -6.25 10.79
C LYS A 39 13.09 -5.17 10.95
N GLY A 40 12.11 -5.08 10.04
CA GLY A 40 10.99 -4.16 10.14
C GLY A 40 10.20 -4.25 11.45
N PHE A 41 10.15 -5.43 12.10
CA PHE A 41 9.53 -5.58 13.42
C PHE A 41 10.35 -4.92 14.54
N ILE A 42 11.67 -4.84 14.38
CA ILE A 42 12.58 -4.21 15.37
C ILE A 42 12.56 -2.70 15.16
N ASP A 43 12.69 -2.26 13.93
CA ASP A 43 12.77 -0.84 13.55
C ASP A 43 11.40 -0.15 13.59
N GLY A 44 10.29 -0.92 13.56
CA GLY A 44 8.92 -0.41 13.58
C GLY A 44 8.48 0.26 12.27
N HIS A 45 9.23 0.08 11.18
CA HIS A 45 8.96 0.67 9.87
C HIS A 45 8.33 -0.34 8.93
N ILE A 46 7.38 0.14 8.10
CA ILE A 46 6.75 -0.67 7.07
C ILE A 46 7.66 -0.65 5.84
N TYR A 47 7.98 -1.84 5.30
CA TYR A 47 8.72 -1.96 4.06
C TYR A 47 8.02 -1.23 2.90
N SER A 48 8.73 -0.33 2.20
CA SER A 48 8.22 0.51 1.11
C SER A 48 8.82 0.20 -0.27
N GLY A 49 9.70 -0.82 -0.37
CA GLY A 49 10.37 -1.18 -1.62
C GLY A 49 9.42 -1.67 -2.73
N GLN A 50 9.94 -1.77 -3.96
CA GLN A 50 9.18 -2.10 -5.18
C GLN A 50 8.36 -3.40 -5.08
N LEU A 51 8.83 -4.41 -4.33
CA LEU A 51 8.09 -5.67 -4.16
C LEU A 51 6.77 -5.50 -3.39
N LYS A 52 6.55 -4.37 -2.70
CA LYS A 52 5.29 -4.06 -2.05
C LYS A 52 4.12 -3.92 -3.03
N SER A 53 4.40 -3.57 -4.28
CA SER A 53 3.40 -3.53 -5.37
C SER A 53 2.96 -4.92 -5.84
N VAL A 54 3.77 -5.97 -5.55
CA VAL A 54 3.45 -7.35 -5.93
C VAL A 54 2.49 -7.97 -4.92
N CYS A 55 1.46 -8.66 -5.41
CA CYS A 55 0.49 -9.33 -4.55
C CYS A 55 0.88 -10.79 -4.30
N VAL A 56 0.77 -11.22 -3.03
CA VAL A 56 0.84 -12.65 -2.67
C VAL A 56 -0.54 -13.29 -2.80
N PRO A 57 -0.63 -14.59 -3.07
CA PRO A 57 -1.94 -15.23 -3.28
C PRO A 57 -2.80 -15.36 -2.02
N GLY A 58 -2.21 -15.25 -0.82
CA GLY A 58 -2.89 -15.40 0.47
C GLY A 58 -3.18 -14.07 1.18
N PHE A 59 -3.69 -14.14 2.41
CA PHE A 59 -3.73 -12.99 3.30
C PHE A 59 -2.31 -12.67 3.77
N ASN A 60 -1.94 -11.40 3.65
CA ASN A 60 -0.70 -10.81 4.17
C ASN A 60 -0.92 -9.30 4.30
N CYS A 61 -0.91 -8.77 5.52
CA CYS A 61 -1.24 -7.37 5.73
C CYS A 61 -0.15 -6.45 5.14
N TYR A 62 -0.53 -5.50 4.27
CA TYR A 62 0.45 -4.56 3.70
C TYR A 62 1.07 -3.63 4.76
N SER A 63 0.34 -3.37 5.86
CA SER A 63 0.84 -2.59 7.00
C SER A 63 1.68 -3.42 7.98
N CYS A 64 1.94 -4.70 7.70
CA CYS A 64 2.86 -5.51 8.49
C CYS A 64 4.30 -5.04 8.26
N PRO A 65 5.08 -4.75 9.32
CA PRO A 65 6.50 -4.37 9.19
C PRO A 65 7.34 -5.40 8.45
N GLY A 66 7.05 -6.69 8.67
CA GLY A 66 7.75 -7.79 8.01
C GLY A 66 7.33 -8.05 6.57
N ALA A 67 6.20 -7.54 6.12
CA ALA A 67 5.61 -7.88 4.83
C ALA A 67 6.35 -7.22 3.65
N ILE A 68 6.98 -8.06 2.81
CA ILE A 68 7.65 -7.61 1.58
C ILE A 68 6.71 -7.46 0.38
N ALA A 69 5.48 -7.99 0.47
CA ALA A 69 4.49 -7.98 -0.59
C ALA A 69 3.07 -7.79 -0.02
N SER A 70 2.12 -7.39 -0.85
CA SER A 70 0.80 -6.94 -0.43
C SER A 70 -0.29 -8.01 -0.52
N CYS A 71 -1.34 -7.85 0.28
CA CYS A 71 -2.57 -8.64 0.18
C CYS A 71 -3.40 -8.21 -1.02
N PRO A 72 -3.82 -9.11 -1.93
CA PRO A 72 -4.58 -8.76 -3.11
C PRO A 72 -5.95 -8.16 -2.79
N LEU A 73 -6.52 -8.47 -1.61
CA LEU A 73 -7.80 -7.91 -1.18
C LEU A 73 -7.67 -6.45 -0.72
N GLY A 74 -6.60 -6.13 0.00
CA GLY A 74 -6.29 -4.76 0.40
C GLY A 74 -5.97 -3.88 -0.80
N SER A 75 -5.10 -4.37 -1.68
CA SER A 75 -4.75 -3.67 -2.92
C SER A 75 -5.94 -3.46 -3.83
N LEU A 76 -6.89 -4.42 -3.92
CA LEU A 76 -8.13 -4.24 -4.68
C LEU A 76 -8.97 -3.08 -4.12
N GLN A 77 -9.17 -3.02 -2.79
CA GLN A 77 -9.96 -1.96 -2.17
C GLN A 77 -9.34 -0.58 -2.37
N ASN A 78 -8.02 -0.48 -2.29
CA ASN A 78 -7.31 0.77 -2.56
C ASN A 78 -7.38 1.15 -4.05
N ALA A 79 -7.24 0.19 -4.95
CA ALA A 79 -7.29 0.43 -6.38
C ALA A 79 -8.70 0.83 -6.88
N LEU A 80 -9.77 0.31 -6.27
CA LEU A 80 -11.15 0.71 -6.58
C LEU A 80 -11.43 2.18 -6.27
N ASN A 81 -10.64 2.78 -5.37
CA ASN A 81 -10.78 4.17 -5.01
C ASN A 81 -9.83 5.10 -5.79
N ALA A 82 -8.60 4.65 -6.07
CA ALA A 82 -7.58 5.47 -6.74
C ALA A 82 -7.81 5.64 -8.25
N SER A 83 -8.61 4.78 -8.87
CA SER A 83 -8.74 4.70 -10.33
C SER A 83 -9.72 5.69 -10.96
N GLY A 84 -10.27 6.64 -10.20
CA GLY A 84 -11.07 7.81 -10.72
C GLY A 84 -12.22 7.39 -11.62
N HIS A 85 -12.76 6.45 -11.93
CA HIS A 85 -13.78 5.91 -12.86
C HIS A 85 -13.25 4.76 -13.76
N THR A 86 -11.97 4.36 -13.63
CA THR A 86 -11.43 3.23 -14.40
C THR A 86 -11.39 1.97 -13.54
N ALA A 87 -11.70 0.82 -14.11
CA ALA A 87 -11.63 -0.45 -13.40
C ALA A 87 -10.17 -0.82 -13.10
N PRO A 88 -9.86 -1.36 -11.91
CA PRO A 88 -8.50 -1.73 -11.52
C PRO A 88 -8.05 -3.04 -12.19
N TRP A 89 -7.84 -3.00 -13.50
CA TRP A 89 -7.57 -4.18 -14.34
C TRP A 89 -6.39 -5.02 -13.86
N TYR A 90 -5.33 -4.36 -13.36
CA TYR A 90 -4.16 -5.06 -12.81
C TYR A 90 -4.56 -5.97 -11.64
N MET A 91 -5.32 -5.45 -10.67
CA MET A 91 -5.73 -6.22 -9.50
C MET A 91 -6.73 -7.33 -9.84
N LEU A 92 -7.68 -7.03 -10.74
CA LEU A 92 -8.63 -8.02 -11.25
C LEU A 92 -7.90 -9.13 -12.02
N GLY A 93 -6.91 -8.79 -12.84
CA GLY A 93 -6.08 -9.73 -13.58
C GLY A 93 -5.28 -10.66 -12.66
N ILE A 94 -4.62 -10.14 -11.62
CA ILE A 94 -3.89 -10.95 -10.63
C ILE A 94 -4.83 -11.87 -9.87
N LEU A 95 -5.98 -11.38 -9.40
CA LEU A 95 -6.97 -12.22 -8.70
C LEU A 95 -7.53 -13.32 -9.60
N ALA A 96 -7.81 -13.01 -10.88
CA ALA A 96 -8.24 -13.98 -11.87
C ALA A 96 -7.14 -15.01 -12.15
N LEU A 97 -5.89 -14.59 -12.32
CA LEU A 97 -4.74 -15.48 -12.51
C LEU A 97 -4.60 -16.46 -11.35
N PHE A 98 -4.57 -15.96 -10.12
CA PHE A 98 -4.50 -16.82 -8.93
C PHE A 98 -5.74 -17.72 -8.80
N GLY A 99 -6.91 -17.20 -9.13
CA GLY A 99 -8.16 -17.97 -9.13
C GLY A 99 -8.16 -19.12 -10.12
N VAL A 100 -7.78 -18.87 -11.37
CA VAL A 100 -7.75 -19.88 -12.44
C VAL A 100 -6.63 -20.89 -12.23
N VAL A 101 -5.43 -20.45 -11.86
CA VAL A 101 -4.28 -21.35 -11.69
C VAL A 101 -4.40 -22.18 -10.42
N LEU A 102 -4.67 -21.54 -9.30
CA LEU A 102 -4.60 -22.16 -7.97
C LEU A 102 -5.96 -22.34 -7.28
N GLY A 103 -6.93 -21.48 -7.55
CA GLY A 103 -8.23 -21.50 -6.88
C GLY A 103 -8.12 -21.51 -5.35
N ARG A 104 -8.99 -22.23 -4.68
CA ARG A 104 -8.94 -22.38 -3.19
C ARG A 104 -7.81 -23.29 -2.67
N THR A 105 -6.95 -23.83 -3.54
CA THR A 105 -5.72 -24.51 -3.11
C THR A 105 -4.81 -23.54 -2.34
N ILE A 106 -4.83 -22.24 -2.70
CA ILE A 106 -4.19 -21.15 -1.95
C ILE A 106 -4.59 -21.19 -0.48
N CYS A 107 -5.89 -21.26 -0.19
CA CYS A 107 -6.42 -21.27 1.17
C CYS A 107 -5.95 -22.49 1.97
N GLY A 108 -5.75 -23.61 1.29
CA GLY A 108 -5.31 -24.85 1.91
C GLY A 108 -3.81 -24.96 2.16
N TRP A 109 -2.98 -24.35 1.30
CA TRP A 109 -1.55 -24.61 1.23
C TRP A 109 -0.67 -23.39 1.40
N LEU A 110 -1.10 -22.18 1.01
CA LEU A 110 -0.26 -20.99 0.97
C LEU A 110 -0.67 -19.91 1.98
N CYS A 111 -1.93 -19.90 2.42
CA CYS A 111 -2.43 -18.81 3.29
C CYS A 111 -1.99 -18.99 4.76
N PRO A 112 -1.21 -18.05 5.34
CA PRO A 112 -0.77 -18.10 6.74
C PRO A 112 -1.92 -18.09 7.74
N LEU A 113 -2.94 -17.26 7.50
CA LEU A 113 -4.12 -17.17 8.35
C LEU A 113 -4.89 -18.51 8.44
N GLY A 114 -4.85 -19.32 7.37
CA GLY A 114 -5.38 -20.68 7.38
C GLY A 114 -4.64 -21.61 8.33
N LEU A 115 -3.32 -21.44 8.50
CA LEU A 115 -2.51 -22.21 9.46
C LEU A 115 -2.89 -21.86 10.90
N ILE A 116 -3.01 -20.56 11.20
CA ILE A 116 -3.37 -20.07 12.54
C ILE A 116 -4.72 -20.64 12.97
N GLN A 117 -5.74 -20.58 12.09
CA GLN A 117 -7.07 -21.12 12.36
C GLN A 117 -7.05 -22.64 12.63
N GLU A 118 -6.21 -23.40 11.91
CA GLU A 118 -6.05 -24.83 12.16
C GLU A 118 -5.34 -25.13 13.48
N LEU A 119 -4.44 -24.24 13.90
CA LEU A 119 -3.75 -24.35 15.17
C LEU A 119 -4.73 -24.11 16.34
N LEU A 120 -5.53 -23.04 16.25
CA LEU A 120 -6.58 -22.73 17.22
C LEU A 120 -7.62 -23.85 17.32
N HIS A 121 -7.98 -24.49 16.19
CA HIS A 121 -8.92 -25.60 16.18
C HIS A 121 -8.39 -26.85 16.88
N LYS A 122 -7.09 -26.98 17.21
CA LYS A 122 -6.55 -28.09 17.98
C LYS A 122 -6.82 -27.99 19.48
N LEU A 123 -7.23 -26.82 19.99
CA LEU A 123 -7.58 -26.64 21.39
C LEU A 123 -8.66 -27.67 21.80
N PRO A 124 -8.58 -28.25 23.02
CA PRO A 124 -9.50 -29.28 23.48
C PRO A 124 -10.85 -28.69 23.93
N VAL A 125 -11.61 -28.12 22.98
CA VAL A 125 -12.95 -27.57 23.21
C VAL A 125 -13.99 -28.31 22.37
N PRO A 126 -15.28 -28.27 22.74
CA PRO A 126 -16.36 -28.88 21.96
C PRO A 126 -16.34 -28.41 20.50
N LYS A 127 -16.46 -29.34 19.52
CA LYS A 127 -16.40 -29.00 18.11
C LYS A 127 -17.76 -28.96 17.46
N ILE A 128 -18.06 -27.83 16.81
CA ILE A 128 -19.30 -27.66 16.05
C ILE A 128 -19.19 -28.49 14.77
N LYS A 129 -20.10 -29.45 14.63
CA LYS A 129 -20.21 -30.28 13.42
C LYS A 129 -20.84 -29.47 12.29
N LYS A 130 -20.52 -29.84 11.04
CA LYS A 130 -21.18 -29.24 9.87
C LYS A 130 -22.69 -29.52 9.85
N SER A 131 -23.46 -28.54 9.47
CA SER A 131 -24.91 -28.60 9.39
C SER A 131 -25.44 -27.76 8.22
N VAL A 132 -26.75 -27.81 7.97
CA VAL A 132 -27.40 -26.95 6.98
C VAL A 132 -27.20 -25.46 7.33
N TRP A 133 -27.25 -25.13 8.62
CA TRP A 133 -27.03 -23.76 9.11
C TRP A 133 -25.61 -23.26 8.83
N THR A 134 -24.58 -24.06 9.09
CA THR A 134 -23.19 -23.67 8.78
C THR A 134 -22.99 -23.47 7.28
N ARG A 135 -23.67 -24.25 6.44
CA ARG A 135 -23.66 -24.06 4.98
C ARG A 135 -24.35 -22.76 4.55
N ARG A 136 -25.52 -22.43 5.15
CA ARG A 136 -26.20 -21.14 4.88
C ARG A 136 -25.33 -19.96 5.33
N LEU A 137 -24.75 -20.04 6.52
CA LEU A 137 -23.84 -19.02 7.04
C LEU A 137 -22.60 -18.79 6.14
N SER A 138 -22.15 -19.81 5.39
CA SER A 138 -21.02 -19.66 4.49
C SER A 138 -21.27 -18.68 3.32
N TYR A 139 -22.52 -18.33 3.05
CA TYR A 139 -22.84 -17.29 2.05
C TYR A 139 -22.61 -15.86 2.57
N LEU A 140 -22.47 -15.65 3.87
CA LEU A 140 -22.17 -14.35 4.47
C LEU A 140 -20.89 -13.72 3.89
N LYS A 141 -19.87 -14.51 3.56
CA LYS A 141 -18.63 -14.02 2.93
C LYS A 141 -18.84 -13.35 1.58
N TYR A 142 -19.88 -13.74 0.81
CA TYR A 142 -20.24 -13.09 -0.45
C TYR A 142 -20.89 -11.74 -0.21
N VAL A 143 -21.73 -11.64 0.82
CA VAL A 143 -22.31 -10.35 1.26
C VAL A 143 -21.18 -9.41 1.71
N LEU A 144 -20.23 -9.91 2.52
CA LEU A 144 -19.06 -9.11 2.93
C LEU A 144 -18.17 -8.70 1.75
N LEU A 145 -18.02 -9.56 0.74
CA LEU A 145 -17.30 -9.22 -0.48
C LEU A 145 -17.98 -8.07 -1.22
N VAL A 146 -19.30 -8.15 -1.44
CA VAL A 146 -20.01 -7.13 -2.20
C VAL A 146 -20.09 -5.82 -1.40
N VAL A 147 -20.47 -5.86 -0.13
CA VAL A 147 -20.71 -4.64 0.67
C VAL A 147 -19.37 -3.99 1.08
N PHE A 148 -18.47 -4.74 1.76
CA PHE A 148 -17.28 -4.15 2.39
C PHE A 148 -16.07 -4.03 1.47
N VAL A 149 -16.02 -4.82 0.38
CA VAL A 149 -14.86 -4.80 -0.53
C VAL A 149 -15.16 -4.03 -1.80
N ILE A 150 -16.43 -3.97 -2.25
CA ILE A 150 -16.81 -3.32 -3.50
C ILE A 150 -17.60 -2.04 -3.23
N ILE A 151 -18.80 -2.14 -2.62
CA ILE A 151 -19.73 -1.00 -2.51
C ILE A 151 -19.15 0.12 -1.63
N ILE A 152 -18.75 -0.17 -0.41
CA ILE A 152 -18.27 0.86 0.53
C ILE A 152 -17.00 1.57 0.01
N PRO A 153 -15.94 0.88 -0.48
CA PRO A 153 -14.78 1.55 -1.05
C PRO A 153 -15.12 2.46 -2.22
N ILE A 154 -15.97 2.01 -3.15
CA ILE A 154 -16.40 2.81 -4.31
C ILE A 154 -17.21 4.03 -3.85
N TRP A 155 -18.17 3.84 -2.94
CA TRP A 155 -19.02 4.92 -2.43
C TRP A 155 -18.21 6.01 -1.72
N TYR A 156 -17.24 5.62 -0.89
CA TYR A 156 -16.33 6.57 -0.25
C TYR A 156 -15.39 7.24 -1.27
N GLY A 157 -14.91 6.50 -2.27
CA GLY A 157 -14.10 7.04 -3.35
C GLY A 157 -14.80 8.14 -4.13
N ILE A 158 -16.07 7.93 -4.49
CA ILE A 158 -16.88 8.90 -5.23
C ILE A 158 -17.21 10.13 -4.38
N ASN A 159 -17.61 9.93 -3.11
CA ASN A 159 -18.12 11.04 -2.29
C ASN A 159 -17.02 11.82 -1.53
N GLN A 160 -15.90 11.20 -1.22
CA GLN A 160 -14.87 11.79 -0.36
C GLN A 160 -13.46 11.80 -0.98
N GLY A 161 -13.26 11.17 -2.14
CA GLY A 161 -11.96 11.10 -2.81
C GLY A 161 -10.87 10.34 -2.03
N ILE A 162 -11.19 9.71 -0.90
CA ILE A 162 -10.23 9.09 0.02
C ILE A 162 -10.30 7.57 -0.06
N PRO A 163 -9.14 6.86 -0.11
CA PRO A 163 -9.10 5.40 -0.02
C PRO A 163 -9.72 4.89 1.27
N TYR A 164 -10.79 4.10 1.17
CA TYR A 164 -11.46 3.54 2.34
C TYR A 164 -11.54 2.00 2.27
N PRO A 165 -10.48 1.29 2.64
CA PRO A 165 -10.47 -0.17 2.63
C PRO A 165 -11.29 -0.72 3.80
N ALA A 166 -12.62 -0.66 3.68
CA ALA A 166 -13.57 -0.92 4.76
C ALA A 166 -13.41 -2.30 5.39
N PHE A 167 -13.22 -3.36 4.59
CA PHE A 167 -13.00 -4.69 5.13
C PHE A 167 -11.72 -4.77 5.97
N CYS A 168 -10.62 -4.19 5.48
CA CYS A 168 -9.33 -4.15 6.19
C CYS A 168 -9.42 -3.32 7.47
N LYS A 169 -10.15 -2.19 7.42
CA LYS A 169 -10.30 -1.26 8.55
C LYS A 169 -11.17 -1.82 9.67
N PHE A 170 -12.23 -2.59 9.36
CA PHE A 170 -13.22 -3.00 10.36
C PHE A 170 -13.17 -4.48 10.74
N ILE A 171 -12.90 -5.40 9.81
CA ILE A 171 -13.17 -6.83 10.01
C ILE A 171 -11.90 -7.69 9.94
N CYS A 172 -10.88 -7.28 9.16
CA CYS A 172 -9.75 -8.14 8.82
C CYS A 172 -8.90 -8.55 10.04
N PRO A 173 -8.85 -9.83 10.44
CA PRO A 173 -8.02 -10.27 11.57
C PRO A 173 -6.52 -10.26 11.24
N ALA A 174 -6.13 -10.41 9.96
CA ALA A 174 -4.73 -10.31 9.55
C ALA A 174 -4.21 -8.87 9.74
N GLY A 175 -5.03 -7.85 9.42
CA GLY A 175 -4.68 -6.45 9.65
C GLY A 175 -4.47 -6.11 11.13
N THR A 176 -5.19 -6.79 12.05
CA THR A 176 -5.00 -6.62 13.48
C THR A 176 -3.76 -7.39 13.97
N LEU A 177 -3.61 -8.66 13.57
CA LEU A 177 -2.55 -9.53 14.07
C LEU A 177 -1.18 -9.17 13.47
N GLU A 178 -1.10 -8.99 12.15
CA GLU A 178 0.16 -8.79 11.44
C GLU A 178 0.55 -7.30 11.41
N GLY A 179 -0.42 -6.41 11.16
CA GLY A 179 -0.19 -4.98 11.09
C GLY A 179 -0.12 -4.33 12.47
N ALA A 180 -1.25 -4.30 13.20
CA ALA A 180 -1.31 -3.55 14.45
C ALA A 180 -0.40 -4.11 15.54
N VAL A 181 -0.39 -5.44 15.78
CA VAL A 181 0.49 -6.06 16.78
C VAL A 181 1.97 -5.93 16.38
N GLY A 182 2.27 -6.07 15.08
CA GLY A 182 3.64 -5.90 14.57
C GLY A 182 4.19 -4.50 14.82
N LEU A 183 3.39 -3.47 14.59
CA LEU A 183 3.79 -2.07 14.80
C LEU A 183 3.88 -1.69 16.29
N LEU A 184 3.03 -2.27 17.16
CA LEU A 184 3.06 -2.02 18.61
C LEU A 184 4.34 -2.50 19.30
N GLN A 185 5.16 -3.32 18.67
CA GLN A 185 6.44 -3.75 19.23
C GLN A 185 7.43 -2.58 19.38
N ASN A 186 7.29 -1.53 18.55
CA ASN A 186 8.07 -0.31 18.68
C ASN A 186 7.34 0.72 19.56
N LYS A 187 8.04 1.22 20.59
CA LYS A 187 7.50 2.20 21.55
C LYS A 187 7.11 3.53 20.89
N ALA A 188 7.81 3.95 19.85
CA ALA A 188 7.50 5.17 19.09
C ALA A 188 6.10 5.14 18.46
N ASN A 189 5.62 3.94 18.07
CA ASN A 189 4.28 3.78 17.48
C ASN A 189 3.16 3.68 18.53
N ALA A 190 3.48 3.51 19.80
CA ALA A 190 2.49 3.27 20.86
C ALA A 190 1.56 4.47 21.06
N THR A 191 2.08 5.69 20.94
CA THR A 191 1.34 6.96 21.09
C THR A 191 0.25 7.10 20.00
N SER A 192 0.58 6.83 18.74
CA SER A 192 -0.37 6.86 17.62
C SER A 192 -1.52 5.84 17.78
N PHE A 193 -1.24 4.68 18.40
CA PHE A 193 -2.27 3.68 18.70
C PHE A 193 -3.21 4.10 19.83
N TYR A 194 -2.73 4.92 20.76
CA TYR A 194 -3.56 5.45 21.86
C TYR A 194 -4.66 6.38 21.33
N GLN A 195 -4.38 7.17 20.30
CA GLN A 195 -5.37 8.04 19.64
C GLN A 195 -6.44 7.24 18.88
N LEU A 196 -6.12 6.02 18.40
CA LEU A 196 -7.07 5.13 17.73
C LEU A 196 -7.92 4.27 18.67
N LYS A 197 -8.02 4.63 19.94
CA LYS A 197 -8.56 3.85 21.09
C LYS A 197 -9.82 3.03 20.78
N ILE A 198 -10.89 3.65 20.29
CA ILE A 198 -12.17 2.96 20.03
C ILE A 198 -12.08 2.02 18.82
N LEU A 199 -11.45 2.45 17.73
CA LEU A 199 -11.30 1.64 16.52
C LEU A 199 -10.41 0.43 16.78
N PHE A 200 -9.32 0.63 17.52
CA PHE A 200 -8.38 -0.41 17.88
C PHE A 200 -9.00 -1.46 18.80
N THR A 201 -9.70 -1.02 19.87
CA THR A 201 -10.42 -1.93 20.78
C THR A 201 -11.44 -2.78 20.02
N ARG A 202 -12.21 -2.17 19.13
CA ARG A 202 -13.20 -2.88 18.30
C ARG A 202 -12.57 -3.96 17.42
N LYS A 203 -11.42 -3.67 16.79
CA LYS A 203 -10.66 -4.66 15.99
C LYS A 203 -10.17 -5.83 16.82
N TRP A 204 -9.70 -5.58 18.03
CA TRP A 204 -9.27 -6.62 18.97
C TRP A 204 -10.43 -7.52 19.39
N VAL A 205 -11.57 -6.95 19.72
CA VAL A 205 -12.76 -7.71 20.08
C VAL A 205 -13.20 -8.63 18.92
N ILE A 206 -13.24 -8.09 17.69
CA ILE A 206 -13.58 -8.88 16.50
C ILE A 206 -12.57 -10.01 16.27
N MET A 207 -11.27 -9.73 16.40
CA MET A 207 -10.22 -10.73 16.27
C MET A 207 -10.35 -11.83 17.32
N LEU A 208 -10.65 -11.49 18.58
CA LEU A 208 -10.85 -12.47 19.66
C LEU A 208 -12.10 -13.34 19.39
N ILE A 209 -13.22 -12.73 18.95
CA ILE A 209 -14.43 -13.46 18.57
C ILE A 209 -14.13 -14.45 17.43
N ILE A 210 -13.41 -14.01 16.40
CA ILE A 210 -13.00 -14.88 15.28
C ILE A 210 -12.09 -16.00 15.77
N GLY A 211 -11.12 -15.69 16.64
CA GLY A 211 -10.22 -16.66 17.23
C GLY A 211 -10.96 -17.73 18.04
N LEU A 212 -11.90 -17.29 18.88
CA LEU A 212 -12.76 -18.18 19.65
C LEU A 212 -13.62 -19.05 18.72
N ALA A 213 -14.26 -18.46 17.73
CA ALA A 213 -15.02 -19.19 16.72
C ALA A 213 -14.18 -20.23 15.97
N CYS A 214 -12.87 -19.97 15.74
CA CYS A 214 -11.95 -20.93 15.13
C CYS A 214 -11.62 -22.11 16.06
N ALA A 215 -11.64 -21.91 17.38
CA ALA A 215 -11.47 -23.01 18.33
C ALA A 215 -12.63 -24.01 18.25
N PHE A 216 -13.87 -23.54 18.15
CA PHE A 216 -15.07 -24.38 18.07
C PHE A 216 -15.34 -24.88 16.65
N CYS A 217 -15.16 -24.06 15.62
CA CYS A 217 -15.49 -24.37 14.23
C CYS A 217 -14.25 -24.37 13.35
N TYR A 218 -14.04 -25.48 12.59
CA TYR A 218 -12.88 -25.60 11.70
C TYR A 218 -12.87 -24.50 10.65
N ARG A 219 -11.83 -23.64 10.70
CA ARG A 219 -11.60 -22.53 9.76
C ARG A 219 -12.82 -21.58 9.64
N SER A 220 -13.39 -21.14 10.76
CA SER A 220 -14.60 -20.34 10.81
C SER A 220 -14.49 -19.05 10.00
N PHE A 221 -13.38 -18.31 10.09
CA PHE A 221 -13.17 -17.12 9.28
C PHE A 221 -13.16 -17.42 7.77
N CYS A 222 -12.41 -18.44 7.33
CA CYS A 222 -12.36 -18.84 5.92
C CYS A 222 -13.70 -19.35 5.38
N ARG A 223 -14.56 -19.91 6.25
CA ARG A 223 -15.89 -20.42 5.87
C ARG A 223 -16.92 -19.31 5.76
N PHE A 224 -16.94 -18.39 6.72
CA PHE A 224 -18.08 -17.47 6.90
C PHE A 224 -17.77 -16.02 6.55
N LEU A 225 -16.54 -15.54 6.75
CA LEU A 225 -16.21 -14.13 6.71
C LEU A 225 -15.20 -13.72 5.63
N CYS A 226 -14.41 -14.66 5.08
CA CYS A 226 -13.29 -14.35 4.21
C CYS A 226 -13.71 -13.99 2.77
N PRO A 227 -13.62 -12.71 2.32
CA PRO A 227 -13.98 -12.32 0.96
C PRO A 227 -13.05 -12.93 -0.10
N LEU A 228 -11.75 -13.04 0.20
CA LEU A 228 -10.78 -13.69 -0.69
C LEU A 228 -11.14 -15.17 -0.92
N GLY A 229 -11.66 -15.84 0.15
CA GLY A 229 -12.20 -17.18 0.04
C GLY A 229 -13.49 -17.26 -0.80
N ALA A 230 -14.26 -16.18 -0.90
CA ALA A 230 -15.41 -16.10 -1.81
C ALA A 230 -14.94 -15.99 -3.26
N ILE A 231 -13.98 -15.09 -3.55
CA ILE A 231 -13.40 -14.91 -4.90
C ILE A 231 -12.80 -16.23 -5.40
N TYR A 232 -11.86 -16.82 -4.67
CA TYR A 232 -11.24 -18.08 -5.09
C TYR A 232 -12.22 -19.26 -5.10
N GLY A 233 -13.29 -19.20 -4.29
CA GLY A 233 -14.37 -20.17 -4.33
C GLY A 233 -15.11 -20.20 -5.66
N PHE A 234 -15.35 -19.03 -6.24
CA PHE A 234 -15.94 -18.92 -7.57
C PHE A 234 -15.09 -19.62 -8.64
N PHE A 235 -13.77 -19.39 -8.61
CA PHE A 235 -12.83 -20.00 -9.56
C PHE A 235 -12.56 -21.49 -9.30
N ASN A 236 -12.88 -22.03 -8.13
CA ASN A 236 -12.47 -23.39 -7.74
C ASN A 236 -12.99 -24.48 -8.70
N ARG A 237 -14.12 -24.23 -9.36
CA ARG A 237 -14.69 -25.11 -10.40
C ARG A 237 -13.79 -25.21 -11.64
N PHE A 238 -13.16 -24.11 -12.00
CA PHE A 238 -12.36 -23.97 -13.23
C PHE A 238 -10.86 -24.03 -12.97
N SER A 239 -10.45 -24.08 -11.68
CA SER A 239 -9.04 -24.02 -11.32
C SER A 239 -8.25 -25.21 -11.87
N LEU A 240 -7.05 -24.89 -12.38
CA LEU A 240 -6.10 -25.89 -12.88
C LEU A 240 -5.59 -26.77 -11.74
N THR A 241 -5.35 -26.17 -10.55
CA THR A 241 -4.82 -26.90 -9.38
C THR A 241 -5.94 -27.21 -8.40
N GLY A 242 -6.06 -28.48 -8.02
CA GLY A 242 -7.07 -28.89 -7.05
C GLY A 242 -7.16 -30.38 -6.86
N VAL A 243 -7.94 -30.77 -5.86
CA VAL A 243 -8.27 -32.17 -5.64
C VAL A 243 -9.34 -32.61 -6.63
N LYS A 244 -9.03 -33.58 -7.47
CA LYS A 244 -9.91 -34.12 -8.50
C LYS A 244 -10.25 -35.58 -8.18
N VAL A 245 -11.47 -36.00 -8.55
CA VAL A 245 -11.94 -37.40 -8.45
C VAL A 245 -11.82 -38.03 -9.83
N ASP A 246 -11.31 -39.26 -9.85
CA ASP A 246 -11.31 -40.09 -11.03
C ASP A 246 -12.65 -40.84 -11.06
N PRO A 247 -13.54 -40.60 -12.04
CA PRO A 247 -14.86 -41.18 -12.09
C PRO A 247 -14.80 -42.69 -12.30
N ASP A 248 -13.81 -43.21 -13.05
CA ASP A 248 -13.69 -44.63 -13.35
C ASP A 248 -13.31 -45.48 -12.13
N ARG A 249 -12.66 -44.84 -11.14
CA ARG A 249 -12.25 -45.48 -9.88
C ARG A 249 -13.22 -45.23 -8.72
N CYS A 250 -14.15 -44.29 -8.88
CA CYS A 250 -15.05 -43.86 -7.83
C CYS A 250 -16.31 -44.69 -7.79
N ASN A 251 -16.58 -45.36 -6.66
CA ASN A 251 -17.81 -46.12 -6.43
C ASN A 251 -18.98 -45.30 -5.80
N GLY A 252 -18.86 -43.99 -5.69
CA GLY A 252 -19.92 -43.10 -5.20
C GLY A 252 -20.23 -43.19 -3.69
N CYS A 253 -19.41 -43.85 -2.86
CA CYS A 253 -19.70 -44.09 -1.44
C CYS A 253 -19.85 -42.85 -0.55
N GLY A 254 -19.48 -41.62 -1.00
CA GLY A 254 -19.64 -40.37 -0.31
C GLY A 254 -18.78 -40.16 0.95
N LEU A 255 -17.86 -41.09 1.28
CA LEU A 255 -17.03 -41.03 2.48
C LEU A 255 -16.13 -39.79 2.53
N CYS A 256 -15.62 -39.34 1.37
CA CYS A 256 -14.82 -38.13 1.20
C CYS A 256 -15.58 -36.87 1.65
N VAL A 257 -16.87 -36.77 1.34
CA VAL A 257 -17.74 -35.66 1.75
C VAL A 257 -18.09 -35.77 3.24
N ARG A 258 -18.43 -36.96 3.74
CA ARG A 258 -18.79 -37.18 5.15
C ARG A 258 -17.63 -36.82 6.10
N ARG A 259 -16.39 -37.20 5.76
CA ARG A 259 -15.17 -36.92 6.56
C ARG A 259 -14.60 -35.52 6.35
N CYS A 260 -15.10 -34.75 5.36
CA CYS A 260 -14.64 -33.38 5.13
C CYS A 260 -15.06 -32.45 6.29
N GLN A 261 -14.14 -31.64 6.77
CA GLN A 261 -14.43 -30.64 7.82
C GLN A 261 -15.03 -29.33 7.27
N MET A 262 -14.96 -29.14 5.94
CA MET A 262 -15.60 -28.00 5.25
C MET A 262 -17.00 -28.40 4.78
N ASP A 263 -17.87 -27.40 4.53
CA ASP A 263 -19.25 -27.62 4.06
C ASP A 263 -19.33 -27.91 2.55
N VAL A 264 -18.64 -28.96 2.10
CA VAL A 264 -18.62 -29.35 0.69
C VAL A 264 -19.80 -30.27 0.34
N LYS A 265 -20.36 -30.12 -0.86
CA LYS A 265 -21.33 -31.04 -1.46
C LYS A 265 -20.64 -32.19 -2.22
N HIS A 266 -19.49 -31.89 -2.85
CA HIS A 266 -18.67 -32.83 -3.57
C HIS A 266 -17.19 -32.44 -3.47
N VAL A 267 -16.28 -33.30 -3.85
CA VAL A 267 -14.86 -32.97 -3.92
C VAL A 267 -14.65 -31.92 -5.03
N GLY A 268 -13.92 -30.85 -4.74
CA GLY A 268 -13.77 -29.73 -5.69
C GLY A 268 -14.89 -28.67 -5.64
N ASP A 269 -15.88 -28.81 -4.73
CA ASP A 269 -16.89 -27.78 -4.46
C ASP A 269 -16.26 -26.39 -4.20
N HIS A 270 -17.02 -25.31 -4.40
CA HIS A 270 -16.58 -23.94 -4.09
C HIS A 270 -16.08 -23.75 -2.65
N GLU A 271 -16.52 -24.61 -1.69
CA GLU A 271 -16.01 -24.64 -0.31
C GLU A 271 -14.76 -25.53 -0.14
N CYS A 272 -14.35 -26.29 -1.15
CA CYS A 272 -13.20 -27.18 -1.07
C CYS A 272 -11.88 -26.41 -1.09
N ILE A 273 -11.08 -26.50 -0.02
CA ILE A 273 -9.75 -25.86 0.10
C ILE A 273 -8.61 -26.76 -0.41
N SER A 274 -8.90 -27.82 -1.13
CA SER A 274 -7.94 -28.77 -1.69
C SER A 274 -6.89 -29.30 -0.70
N CYS A 275 -7.27 -29.46 0.58
CA CYS A 275 -6.35 -29.87 1.65
C CYS A 275 -5.86 -31.33 1.56
N GLY A 276 -6.50 -32.14 0.74
CA GLY A 276 -6.11 -33.54 0.49
C GLY A 276 -6.55 -34.58 1.55
N LYS A 277 -7.26 -34.18 2.62
CA LYS A 277 -7.73 -35.13 3.66
C LYS A 277 -8.65 -36.24 3.10
N CYS A 278 -9.45 -35.91 2.08
CA CYS A 278 -10.33 -36.87 1.41
C CYS A 278 -9.55 -37.98 0.66
N MET A 279 -8.32 -37.69 0.20
CA MET A 279 -7.46 -38.67 -0.47
C MET A 279 -7.06 -39.82 0.48
N GLU A 280 -6.83 -39.48 1.76
CA GLU A 280 -6.49 -40.46 2.80
C GLU A 280 -7.67 -41.31 3.22
N SER A 281 -8.89 -40.81 2.98
CA SER A 281 -10.14 -41.50 3.37
C SER A 281 -10.73 -42.34 2.23
N CYS A 282 -10.16 -42.28 1.02
CA CYS A 282 -10.72 -42.95 -0.15
C CYS A 282 -10.19 -44.40 -0.25
N ALA A 283 -11.03 -45.38 0.10
CA ALA A 283 -10.67 -46.80 -0.01
C ALA A 283 -10.41 -47.27 -1.45
N GLN A 284 -11.00 -46.60 -2.44
CA GLN A 284 -10.80 -46.91 -3.86
C GLN A 284 -9.55 -46.27 -4.45
N GLY A 285 -8.91 -45.33 -3.76
CA GLY A 285 -7.80 -44.55 -4.33
C GLY A 285 -8.19 -43.69 -5.54
N ALA A 286 -9.43 -43.22 -5.58
CA ALA A 286 -9.97 -42.46 -6.72
C ALA A 286 -9.69 -40.96 -6.66
N ILE A 287 -9.02 -40.44 -5.62
CA ILE A 287 -8.85 -39.03 -5.38
C ILE A 287 -7.37 -38.63 -5.45
N SER A 288 -7.05 -37.64 -6.27
CA SER A 288 -5.69 -37.13 -6.45
C SER A 288 -5.65 -35.59 -6.46
N LEU A 289 -4.53 -35.01 -6.04
CA LEU A 289 -4.23 -33.59 -6.20
C LEU A 289 -3.53 -33.41 -7.55
N LYS A 290 -4.14 -32.62 -8.43
CA LYS A 290 -3.65 -32.38 -9.80
C LYS A 290 -3.41 -30.89 -10.05
N ALA A 291 -2.44 -30.61 -10.94
CA ALA A 291 -2.26 -29.30 -11.57
C ALA A 291 -2.35 -29.53 -13.09
N GLY A 292 -3.51 -29.23 -13.67
CA GLY A 292 -3.82 -29.62 -15.03
C GLY A 292 -3.72 -31.13 -15.24
N LYS A 293 -2.85 -31.55 -16.16
CA LYS A 293 -2.55 -32.96 -16.43
C LYS A 293 -1.56 -33.60 -15.41
N LEU A 294 -0.79 -32.76 -14.68
CA LEU A 294 0.23 -33.23 -13.75
C LEU A 294 -0.40 -33.66 -12.42
N THR A 295 -0.11 -34.89 -11.97
CA THR A 295 -0.50 -35.39 -10.65
C THR A 295 0.56 -35.00 -9.61
N LEU A 296 0.26 -34.02 -8.78
CA LEU A 296 1.15 -33.53 -7.70
C LEU A 296 1.18 -34.54 -6.54
N ALA A 297 0.02 -35.08 -6.17
CA ALA A 297 -0.09 -36.13 -5.15
C ALA A 297 -1.19 -37.11 -5.54
N GLY A 298 -0.83 -38.40 -5.62
CA GLY A 298 -1.73 -39.50 -5.89
C GLY A 298 -2.18 -40.21 -4.63
N PRO A 299 -3.03 -41.26 -4.77
CA PRO A 299 -3.45 -42.10 -3.67
C PRO A 299 -2.27 -42.93 -3.14
N VAL A 300 -2.07 -42.90 -1.82
CA VAL A 300 -1.02 -43.66 -1.12
C VAL A 300 -1.56 -44.97 -0.56
N SER A 301 -2.88 -45.05 -0.42
CA SER A 301 -3.59 -46.21 0.12
C SER A 301 -4.87 -46.49 -0.66
N GLY A 302 -5.38 -47.70 -0.60
CA GLY A 302 -6.59 -48.14 -1.30
C GLY A 302 -6.29 -49.07 -2.47
N LYS A 303 -7.34 -49.59 -3.12
CA LYS A 303 -7.24 -50.59 -4.22
C LYS A 303 -6.37 -50.12 -5.40
N ASN A 304 -6.36 -48.82 -5.67
CA ASN A 304 -5.61 -48.18 -6.78
C ASN A 304 -4.52 -47.25 -6.25
N ALA A 305 -3.77 -47.68 -5.21
CA ALA A 305 -2.61 -46.91 -4.74
C ALA A 305 -1.53 -46.82 -5.84
N ASP A 306 -0.83 -45.67 -5.88
CA ASP A 306 0.28 -45.50 -6.82
C ASP A 306 1.39 -46.52 -6.54
N PRO A 307 2.06 -47.08 -7.57
CA PRO A 307 3.18 -48.02 -7.40
C PRO A 307 4.34 -47.36 -6.62
N GLU A 308 5.06 -48.18 -5.83
CA GLU A 308 6.22 -47.70 -5.04
C GLU A 308 7.25 -46.88 -5.82
N PRO A 309 7.66 -47.22 -7.05
CA PRO A 309 8.63 -46.38 -7.80
C PRO A 309 8.11 -44.99 -8.11
N VAL A 310 6.82 -44.83 -8.38
CA VAL A 310 6.18 -43.53 -8.61
C VAL A 310 6.16 -42.68 -7.32
N ILE A 311 5.82 -43.31 -6.21
CA ILE A 311 5.84 -42.69 -4.88
C ILE A 311 7.26 -42.24 -4.53
N ARG A 312 8.28 -43.11 -4.78
CA ARG A 312 9.69 -42.79 -4.52
C ARG A 312 10.19 -41.65 -5.38
N ARG A 313 9.87 -41.64 -6.70
CA ARG A 313 10.23 -40.53 -7.61
C ARG A 313 9.64 -39.19 -7.15
N ARG A 314 8.35 -39.16 -6.83
CA ARG A 314 7.69 -37.95 -6.30
C ARG A 314 8.31 -37.48 -4.98
N ARG A 315 8.71 -38.39 -4.11
CA ARG A 315 9.38 -38.08 -2.85
C ARG A 315 10.75 -37.44 -3.08
N ASN A 316 11.52 -37.93 -4.04
CA ASN A 316 12.83 -37.39 -4.37
C ASN A 316 12.69 -35.98 -5.00
N ILE A 317 11.78 -35.80 -5.95
CA ILE A 317 11.45 -34.48 -6.51
C ILE A 317 11.03 -33.52 -5.39
N GLY A 318 10.19 -33.97 -4.46
CA GLY A 318 9.78 -33.16 -3.30
C GLY A 318 10.94 -32.75 -2.39
N ARG A 319 11.95 -33.62 -2.20
CA ARG A 319 13.15 -33.28 -1.41
C ARG A 319 14.00 -32.20 -2.09
N ILE A 320 14.18 -32.32 -3.41
CA ILE A 320 14.91 -31.31 -4.20
C ILE A 320 14.14 -29.97 -4.16
N ALA A 321 12.83 -30.00 -4.39
CA ALA A 321 11.98 -28.82 -4.33
C ALA A 321 12.04 -28.12 -2.95
N TRP A 322 12.09 -28.90 -1.85
CA TRP A 322 12.28 -28.34 -0.51
C TRP A 322 13.67 -27.75 -0.30
N GLY A 323 14.74 -28.37 -0.84
CA GLY A 323 16.08 -27.79 -0.82
C GLY A 323 16.13 -26.43 -1.50
N VAL A 324 15.58 -26.33 -2.71
CA VAL A 324 15.48 -25.07 -3.45
C VAL A 324 14.62 -24.04 -2.68
N ALA A 325 13.48 -24.46 -2.15
CA ALA A 325 12.61 -23.56 -1.38
C ALA A 325 13.31 -22.99 -0.14
N ILE A 326 14.07 -23.82 0.60
CA ILE A 326 14.84 -23.36 1.75
C ILE A 326 15.93 -22.37 1.30
N ALA A 327 16.64 -22.65 0.21
CA ALA A 327 17.66 -21.72 -0.33
C ALA A 327 17.05 -20.36 -0.71
N VAL A 328 15.88 -20.36 -1.37
CA VAL A 328 15.14 -19.13 -1.70
C VAL A 328 14.73 -18.36 -0.44
N LEU A 329 14.26 -19.04 0.59
CA LEU A 329 13.88 -18.41 1.85
C LEU A 329 15.09 -17.78 2.55
N LEU A 330 16.20 -18.53 2.64
CA LEU A 330 17.44 -18.01 3.25
C LEU A 330 17.98 -16.80 2.48
N PHE A 331 17.94 -16.87 1.14
CA PHE A 331 18.30 -15.74 0.30
C PHE A 331 17.39 -14.52 0.54
N ALA A 332 16.08 -14.72 0.57
CA ALA A 332 15.13 -13.64 0.85
C ALA A 332 15.35 -13.02 2.24
N LEU A 333 15.54 -13.86 3.26
CA LEU A 333 15.85 -13.37 4.61
C LEU A 333 17.17 -12.58 4.65
N ALA A 334 18.22 -13.05 3.97
CA ALA A 334 19.47 -12.33 3.88
C ALA A 334 19.32 -11.02 3.10
N TRP A 335 18.59 -11.03 1.99
CA TRP A 335 18.36 -9.85 1.15
C TRP A 335 17.67 -8.74 1.92
N PHE A 336 16.50 -9.00 2.48
CA PHE A 336 15.68 -7.96 3.13
C PHE A 336 16.21 -7.49 4.49
N ASN A 337 17.01 -8.29 5.19
CA ASN A 337 17.49 -7.90 6.51
C ASN A 337 18.92 -7.34 6.52
N TRP A 338 19.73 -7.61 5.48
CA TRP A 338 21.13 -7.15 5.43
C TRP A 338 21.50 -6.47 4.11
N ILE A 339 21.14 -7.05 2.96
CA ILE A 339 21.64 -6.56 1.65
C ILE A 339 20.90 -5.29 1.23
N GLU A 340 19.57 -5.30 1.21
CA GLU A 340 18.76 -4.16 0.77
C GLU A 340 18.95 -2.93 1.69
N PRO A 341 18.90 -3.05 3.04
CA PRO A 341 19.19 -1.92 3.92
C PRO A 341 20.62 -1.36 3.79
N ALA A 342 21.60 -2.21 3.46
CA ALA A 342 22.96 -1.76 3.21
C ALA A 342 23.05 -0.99 1.89
N ARG A 343 22.35 -1.41 0.85
CA ARG A 343 22.24 -0.69 -0.44
C ARG A 343 21.55 0.65 -0.28
N GLU A 344 20.41 0.67 0.42
CA GLU A 344 19.66 1.90 0.66
C GLU A 344 20.52 2.95 1.38
N LYS A 345 21.26 2.54 2.41
CA LYS A 345 22.23 3.42 3.09
C LYS A 345 23.34 3.91 2.17
N ALA A 346 23.87 3.03 1.32
CA ALA A 346 24.92 3.40 0.37
C ALA A 346 24.39 4.36 -0.72
N ASP A 347 23.14 4.17 -1.16
CA ASP A 347 22.51 5.05 -2.14
C ASP A 347 22.16 6.43 -1.54
N LEU A 348 21.75 6.47 -0.25
CA LEU A 348 21.53 7.73 0.48
C LEU A 348 22.88 8.48 0.64
N ALA A 349 23.93 7.80 1.08
CA ALA A 349 25.26 8.41 1.22
C ALA A 349 25.79 8.98 -0.12
N LYS A 350 25.57 8.26 -1.22
CA LYS A 350 25.92 8.78 -2.57
C LYS A 350 25.09 9.98 -2.99
N ARG A 351 23.79 10.03 -2.62
CA ARG A 351 22.95 11.20 -2.90
C ARG A 351 23.42 12.41 -2.10
N GLU A 352 23.75 12.23 -0.82
CA GLU A 352 24.32 13.26 0.03
C GLU A 352 25.66 13.75 -0.53
N GLU A 353 26.54 12.84 -0.94
CA GLU A 353 27.84 13.18 -1.55
C GLU A 353 27.68 13.96 -2.86
N ASN A 354 26.72 13.53 -3.73
CA ASN A 354 26.42 14.22 -4.97
C ASN A 354 25.78 15.60 -4.73
N GLN A 355 24.93 15.76 -3.69
CA GLN A 355 24.37 17.06 -3.32
C GLN A 355 25.45 18.02 -2.79
N ILE A 356 26.35 17.52 -1.95
CA ILE A 356 27.49 18.30 -1.46
C ILE A 356 28.40 18.72 -2.63
N ALA A 357 28.70 17.80 -3.56
CA ALA A 357 29.51 18.10 -4.74
C ALA A 357 28.84 19.12 -5.67
N ALA A 358 27.52 19.03 -5.88
CA ALA A 358 26.76 20.01 -6.65
C ALA A 358 26.78 21.39 -5.99
N ALA A 359 26.56 21.47 -4.68
CA ALA A 359 26.61 22.72 -3.93
C ALA A 359 28.02 23.35 -3.96
N GLN A 360 29.09 22.56 -3.88
CA GLN A 360 30.45 23.04 -4.01
C GLN A 360 30.76 23.55 -5.41
N THR A 361 30.19 22.93 -6.46
CA THR A 361 30.35 23.36 -7.85
C THR A 361 29.65 24.70 -8.08
N GLU A 362 28.44 24.87 -7.56
CA GLU A 362 27.70 26.14 -7.62
C GLU A 362 28.41 27.27 -6.86
N GLN A 363 28.98 26.99 -5.68
CA GLN A 363 29.80 27.96 -4.96
C GLN A 363 31.06 28.36 -5.73
N THR A 364 31.70 27.41 -6.40
CA THR A 364 32.91 27.69 -7.20
C THR A 364 32.57 28.51 -8.45
N GLU A 365 31.43 28.23 -9.11
CA GLU A 365 30.97 29.03 -10.25
C GLU A 365 30.56 30.44 -9.83
N SER A 366 29.92 30.62 -8.68
CA SER A 366 29.58 31.93 -8.16
C SER A 366 30.81 32.79 -7.81
N ILE A 367 31.86 32.18 -7.26
CA ILE A 367 33.14 32.88 -6.98
C ILE A 367 33.83 33.28 -8.28
N VAL A 368 33.85 32.42 -9.29
CA VAL A 368 34.45 32.73 -10.62
C VAL A 368 33.69 33.83 -11.36
N HIS A 369 32.36 33.90 -11.19
CA HIS A 369 31.56 35.00 -11.73
C HIS A 369 31.86 36.32 -11.03
N THR A 370 32.04 36.32 -9.72
CA THR A 370 32.36 37.54 -8.93
C THR A 370 33.77 38.05 -9.23
N GLU A 371 34.74 37.19 -9.46
CA GLU A 371 36.12 37.57 -9.87
C GLU A 371 36.17 38.13 -11.32
N LYS A 372 35.32 37.65 -12.23
CA LYS A 372 35.21 38.18 -13.60
C LYS A 372 34.56 39.56 -13.67
N GLU A 373 33.68 39.86 -12.75
CA GLU A 373 32.99 41.17 -12.71
C GLU A 373 33.86 42.26 -12.09
N SER A 374 34.79 41.90 -11.20
CA SER A 374 35.78 42.86 -10.61
C SER A 374 37.00 43.15 -11.50
N ALA A 375 37.16 42.50 -12.65
CA ALA A 375 38.29 42.63 -13.55
C ALA A 375 38.02 43.39 -14.84
N LYS A 376 37.00 44.27 -14.94
CA LYS A 376 36.76 45.15 -16.09
C LYS A 376 37.42 46.50 -15.89
N PRO A 377 38.46 46.87 -16.69
CA PRO A 377 39.01 48.24 -16.66
C PRO A 377 38.09 49.21 -17.39
N ALA A 378 37.93 50.37 -16.79
CA ALA A 378 37.27 51.54 -17.39
C ALA A 378 37.91 51.93 -18.70
N GLN A 379 37.16 51.95 -19.79
CA GLN A 379 37.55 52.61 -21.03
C GLN A 379 36.51 53.63 -21.48
N THR A 380 37.06 54.76 -21.76
CA THR A 380 36.59 56.07 -22.19
C THR A 380 35.74 56.04 -23.47
N VAL A 381 34.81 56.99 -23.47
CA VAL A 381 33.97 57.47 -24.56
C VAL A 381 34.76 57.94 -25.77
N SER A 382 34.34 57.56 -26.99
CA SER A 382 34.37 58.45 -28.17
C SER A 382 33.38 57.93 -29.23
N ALA A 383 32.58 58.86 -29.72
CA ALA A 383 31.58 58.72 -30.76
C ALA A 383 32.22 58.59 -32.17
N GLU A 384 31.53 57.89 -33.07
CA GLU A 384 31.21 58.36 -34.44
C GLU A 384 30.48 57.29 -35.27
N SER A 385 29.38 57.72 -35.79
CA SER A 385 28.63 57.59 -37.04
C SER A 385 29.02 56.54 -38.12
N GLY A 386 27.97 56.01 -38.77
CA GLY A 386 27.96 55.54 -40.18
C GLY A 386 27.29 54.19 -40.35
N SER A 387 26.08 54.18 -40.71
CA SER A 387 25.33 53.94 -41.98
C SER A 387 25.50 52.56 -42.64
N GLU A 388 24.33 52.12 -42.98
CA GLU A 388 23.95 51.34 -44.20
C GLU A 388 24.14 49.83 -44.27
N THR A 389 23.03 49.23 -44.40
CA THR A 389 22.33 48.51 -45.48
C THR A 389 22.62 47.02 -45.66
N ASP A 390 21.50 46.39 -45.85
CA ASP A 390 21.04 45.32 -46.77
C ASP A 390 21.29 43.87 -46.36
N GLU A 391 20.19 43.26 -46.25
CA GLU A 391 19.31 42.44 -47.13
C GLU A 391 19.61 40.93 -47.21
N ILE A 392 18.58 40.19 -47.00
CA ILE A 392 17.91 39.19 -47.84
C ILE A 392 18.09 37.66 -47.52
N LEU A 393 16.92 37.05 -47.46
CA LEU A 393 16.44 35.73 -47.83
C LEU A 393 16.70 34.55 -46.85
N ALA A 394 15.64 34.02 -46.30
CA ALA A 394 14.46 33.25 -46.82
C ALA A 394 14.76 31.79 -47.17
N GLN A 395 13.98 30.94 -46.67
CA GLN A 395 13.19 29.80 -47.20
C GLN A 395 13.08 28.68 -46.20
N GLU A 396 11.88 28.39 -45.72
CA GLU A 396 10.88 27.42 -46.22
C GLU A 396 11.35 25.97 -46.16
N ALA A 397 10.63 24.97 -45.72
CA ALA A 397 9.23 24.60 -45.87
C ALA A 397 8.93 23.48 -44.88
N SER A 398 7.72 23.44 -44.31
CA SER A 398 6.56 22.67 -44.83
C SER A 398 6.59 21.16 -44.44
N ALA A 399 5.60 20.46 -43.97
CA ALA A 399 4.16 20.62 -43.96
C ALA A 399 3.50 19.48 -43.18
N LYS A 400 2.29 19.77 -42.72
CA LYS A 400 1.05 18.97 -42.74
C LYS A 400 0.94 17.76 -41.80
N SER A 401 -0.17 17.44 -41.15
CA SER A 401 -1.61 17.80 -41.25
C SER A 401 -2.28 17.16 -40.05
N GLY A 402 -3.25 17.65 -39.44
CA GLY A 402 -4.65 17.92 -39.68
C GLY A 402 -5.40 17.12 -38.61
N SER A 403 -6.40 17.49 -38.02
CA SER A 403 -7.67 18.13 -38.14
C SER A 403 -8.45 17.93 -36.83
N GLU A 404 -9.05 19.00 -36.36
CA GLU A 404 -10.48 19.20 -36.06
C GLU A 404 -11.10 18.35 -34.94
N THR A 405 -11.89 18.83 -34.00
CA THR A 405 -12.88 19.95 -33.97
C THR A 405 -13.29 20.29 -32.55
N ASP A 406 -13.56 21.61 -32.30
CA ASP A 406 -14.64 22.24 -31.54
C ASP A 406 -14.89 21.89 -30.06
N ALA A 407 -15.01 22.83 -29.15
CA ALA A 407 -15.87 23.98 -29.04
C ALA A 407 -15.50 24.88 -27.86
N GLU A 408 -15.46 26.16 -28.14
CA GLU A 408 -15.69 27.36 -27.36
C GLU A 408 -16.29 27.22 -25.95
N THR A 409 -15.66 27.90 -24.98
CA THR A 409 -16.37 28.95 -24.24
C THR A 409 -15.34 29.97 -23.72
N ALA A 410 -15.41 31.16 -24.27
CA ALA A 410 -14.69 32.34 -23.86
C ALA A 410 -15.30 32.94 -22.59
N ILE A 411 -14.48 33.32 -21.63
CA ILE A 411 -14.87 34.28 -20.59
C ILE A 411 -13.84 35.43 -20.61
N HIS A 412 -14.38 36.58 -20.85
CA HIS A 412 -13.77 37.89 -20.85
C HIS A 412 -12.94 38.16 -19.60
N VAL A 413 -11.73 38.64 -19.79
CA VAL A 413 -11.00 39.44 -18.79
C VAL A 413 -10.98 40.86 -19.26
N SER A 414 -11.57 41.74 -18.49
CA SER A 414 -11.57 43.17 -18.68
C SER A 414 -10.23 43.78 -18.27
N ASP A 415 -9.63 44.52 -19.20
CA ASP A 415 -8.47 45.36 -18.98
C ASP A 415 -8.81 46.51 -18.01
N ALA A 416 -7.97 46.67 -16.97
CA ALA A 416 -7.84 47.93 -16.26
C ALA A 416 -6.36 48.24 -16.13
N GLU A 417 -6.02 49.40 -16.69
CA GLU A 417 -4.69 49.97 -16.83
C GLU A 417 -3.97 50.10 -15.49
N ALA A 418 -2.71 49.66 -15.45
CA ALA A 418 -1.79 49.88 -14.35
C ALA A 418 -0.80 50.99 -14.74
N GLU A 419 -0.79 52.03 -13.96
CA GLU A 419 0.22 53.08 -14.00
C GLU A 419 1.49 52.68 -13.27
N LYS A 420 2.62 52.98 -13.89
CA LYS A 420 3.99 52.61 -13.55
C LYS A 420 4.46 53.17 -12.22
N THR A 421 5.06 52.37 -11.37
CA THR A 421 6.27 52.77 -10.66
C THR A 421 7.27 51.60 -10.71
N ALA A 422 8.40 51.88 -11.36
CA ALA A 422 9.54 50.99 -11.45
C ALA A 422 10.33 51.01 -10.16
N ASP A 423 10.66 49.82 -9.63
CA ASP A 423 11.99 49.59 -9.08
C ASP A 423 12.37 48.11 -9.15
N LYS A 424 13.49 47.91 -9.79
CA LYS A 424 14.49 46.85 -9.77
C LYS A 424 14.06 45.42 -9.50
N ALA A 425 13.61 44.72 -10.54
CA ALA A 425 13.39 43.28 -10.54
C ALA A 425 14.73 42.53 -10.52
N ALA A 426 14.91 41.66 -9.49
CA ALA A 426 15.86 40.56 -9.54
C ALA A 426 15.36 39.55 -10.57
N SER A 427 16.23 39.09 -11.46
CA SER A 427 15.98 38.14 -12.53
C SER A 427 15.85 36.72 -11.93
N GLY A 428 14.74 36.41 -11.25
CA GLY A 428 14.42 35.07 -10.79
C GLY A 428 13.35 34.44 -11.69
N LYS A 429 13.52 33.20 -12.05
CA LYS A 429 12.48 32.39 -12.70
C LYS A 429 11.33 32.17 -11.72
N THR A 430 10.08 32.36 -12.17
CA THR A 430 8.90 32.07 -11.33
C THR A 430 8.62 30.59 -11.33
N GLY A 431 8.50 29.97 -10.14
CA GLY A 431 8.26 28.54 -9.99
C GLY A 431 8.22 28.11 -8.53
N THR A 432 8.26 26.80 -8.31
CA THR A 432 8.20 26.17 -6.98
C THR A 432 9.48 25.39 -6.63
N ALA A 433 10.48 25.38 -7.51
CA ALA A 433 11.77 24.77 -7.23
C ALA A 433 12.61 25.67 -6.31
N VAL A 434 13.53 25.09 -5.56
CA VAL A 434 14.48 25.86 -4.73
C VAL A 434 15.28 26.78 -5.64
N GLY A 435 15.31 28.06 -5.31
CA GLY A 435 15.91 29.14 -6.11
C GLY A 435 14.93 29.90 -7.02
N ASP A 436 13.69 29.44 -7.19
CA ASP A 436 12.65 30.15 -7.95
C ASP A 436 11.91 31.15 -7.04
N ILE A 437 11.40 32.23 -7.63
CA ILE A 437 10.46 33.14 -6.96
C ILE A 437 9.07 32.50 -6.98
N LEU A 438 8.45 32.31 -5.83
CA LEU A 438 7.13 31.72 -5.78
C LEU A 438 6.07 32.63 -6.45
N PRO A 439 5.17 32.07 -7.31
CA PRO A 439 4.09 32.86 -7.90
C PRO A 439 3.17 33.41 -6.80
N ASP A 440 2.74 34.66 -6.97
CA ASP A 440 1.81 35.31 -6.04
C ASP A 440 0.44 34.66 -6.05
N PHE A 441 -0.21 34.63 -4.89
CA PHE A 441 -1.54 34.04 -4.73
C PHE A 441 -2.32 34.70 -3.59
N ARG A 442 -3.65 34.55 -3.65
CA ARG A 442 -4.59 34.92 -2.59
C ARG A 442 -5.46 33.73 -2.20
N THR A 443 -5.79 33.63 -0.91
CA THR A 443 -6.67 32.60 -0.41
C THR A 443 -7.47 33.03 0.81
N ASP A 444 -8.69 32.49 0.97
CA ASP A 444 -9.50 32.80 2.15
C ASP A 444 -9.00 31.97 3.35
N LEU A 445 -8.97 32.63 4.51
CA LEU A 445 -8.64 31.97 5.78
C LEU A 445 -9.88 31.33 6.41
N LEU A 446 -9.69 30.20 7.11
CA LEU A 446 -10.79 29.47 7.80
C LEU A 446 -11.40 30.30 8.93
N GLY A 447 -10.66 31.17 9.59
CA GLY A 447 -11.14 32.07 10.64
C GLY A 447 -11.80 33.35 10.12
N GLY A 448 -11.91 33.50 8.79
CA GLY A 448 -12.33 34.76 8.12
C GLY A 448 -11.13 35.67 7.81
N GLY A 449 -11.23 36.37 6.72
CA GLY A 449 -10.14 37.19 6.16
C GLY A 449 -9.53 36.56 4.91
N GLU A 450 -8.59 37.24 4.31
CA GLU A 450 -7.87 36.81 3.10
C GLU A 450 -6.37 36.87 3.36
N PHE A 451 -5.65 35.85 2.96
CA PHE A 451 -4.18 35.81 2.93
C PHE A 451 -3.72 36.18 1.52
N HIS A 452 -2.80 37.13 1.42
CA HIS A 452 -2.17 37.53 0.16
C HIS A 452 -0.65 37.47 0.31
N LEU A 453 0.02 36.65 -0.45
CA LEU A 453 1.47 36.37 -0.30
C LEU A 453 2.32 37.64 -0.44
N GLU A 454 1.91 38.60 -1.31
CA GLU A 454 2.63 39.87 -1.50
C GLU A 454 2.72 40.71 -0.23
N ASP A 455 1.74 40.64 0.67
CA ASP A 455 1.69 41.42 1.92
C ASP A 455 2.80 40.99 2.91
N TYR A 456 3.39 39.81 2.71
CA TYR A 456 4.43 39.26 3.56
C TYR A 456 5.84 39.34 2.95
N ARG A 457 6.03 40.17 1.89
CA ARG A 457 7.37 40.45 1.37
C ARG A 457 8.23 41.11 2.44
N GLY A 458 9.47 40.65 2.59
CA GLY A 458 10.38 41.07 3.68
C GLY A 458 10.30 40.22 4.93
N GLN A 459 9.44 39.19 4.95
CA GLN A 459 9.34 38.21 6.03
C GLN A 459 9.62 36.81 5.48
N VAL A 460 10.04 35.91 6.36
CA VAL A 460 10.11 34.48 6.03
C VAL A 460 8.69 33.90 6.06
N VAL A 461 8.28 33.22 4.98
CA VAL A 461 6.95 32.64 4.87
C VAL A 461 7.07 31.12 4.77
N ILE A 462 6.29 30.41 5.57
CA ILE A 462 6.19 28.94 5.56
C ILE A 462 4.80 28.52 5.09
N LEU A 463 4.73 27.76 4.01
CA LEU A 463 3.50 27.17 3.50
C LEU A 463 3.52 25.66 3.82
N ASN A 464 2.60 25.20 4.68
CA ASN A 464 2.49 23.79 5.04
C ASN A 464 1.21 23.19 4.46
N PHE A 465 1.34 22.21 3.59
CA PHE A 465 0.22 21.47 3.01
C PHE A 465 -0.10 20.25 3.88
N TRP A 466 -1.30 20.21 4.44
CA TRP A 466 -1.72 19.19 5.38
C TRP A 466 -3.14 18.65 5.15
N ALA A 467 -3.52 17.59 5.86
CA ALA A 467 -4.88 17.07 5.85
C ALA A 467 -5.23 16.44 7.21
N ILE A 468 -6.50 16.49 7.62
CA ILE A 468 -6.99 15.83 8.86
C ILE A 468 -6.80 14.31 8.87
N THR A 469 -6.55 13.69 7.72
CA THR A 469 -6.27 12.25 7.57
C THR A 469 -4.79 11.91 7.51
N CYS A 470 -3.92 12.92 7.49
CA CYS A 470 -2.48 12.80 7.45
C CYS A 470 -1.91 12.78 8.87
N ALA A 471 -1.57 11.62 9.40
CA ALA A 471 -1.06 11.49 10.75
C ALA A 471 0.26 12.26 10.98
N PRO A 472 1.29 12.16 10.09
CA PRO A 472 2.51 12.93 10.28
C PRO A 472 2.29 14.45 10.19
N CYS A 473 1.31 14.93 9.40
CA CYS A 473 0.97 16.36 9.37
C CYS A 473 0.43 16.85 10.72
N ILE A 474 -0.45 16.05 11.36
CA ILE A 474 -1.03 16.41 12.65
C ILE A 474 0.04 16.37 13.76
N GLU A 475 1.05 15.53 13.63
CA GLU A 475 2.16 15.42 14.57
C GLU A 475 3.13 16.60 14.47
N GLU A 476 3.27 17.21 13.30
CA GLU A 476 4.19 18.36 13.11
C GLU A 476 3.53 19.74 13.34
N LEU A 477 2.21 19.90 13.15
CA LEU A 477 1.52 21.19 13.34
C LEU A 477 1.80 21.87 14.70
N PRO A 478 1.90 21.15 15.83
CA PRO A 478 2.32 21.77 17.11
C PRO A 478 3.71 22.43 17.07
N TYR A 479 4.62 21.96 16.21
CA TYR A 479 5.95 22.57 16.06
C TYR A 479 5.88 23.90 15.30
N TYR A 480 4.95 24.03 14.35
CA TYR A 480 4.68 25.30 13.67
C TYR A 480 4.04 26.31 14.61
N GLU A 481 3.11 25.86 15.49
CA GLU A 481 2.50 26.70 16.52
C GLU A 481 3.57 27.24 17.49
N GLU A 482 4.44 26.35 18.01
CA GLU A 482 5.54 26.73 18.90
C GLU A 482 6.58 27.65 18.20
N LEU A 483 6.82 27.44 16.90
CA LEU A 483 7.69 28.30 16.12
C LEU A 483 7.09 29.71 16.00
N LYS A 484 5.81 29.82 15.61
CA LYS A 484 5.12 31.12 15.46
C LYS A 484 5.01 31.88 16.77
N GLU A 485 4.76 31.16 17.89
CA GLU A 485 4.75 31.75 19.23
C GLU A 485 6.13 32.31 19.62
N SER A 486 7.22 31.59 19.29
CA SER A 486 8.59 31.99 19.61
C SER A 486 9.19 33.03 18.65
N GLN A 487 8.71 33.07 17.40
CA GLN A 487 9.18 33.95 16.31
C GLN A 487 7.97 34.55 15.56
N PRO A 488 7.29 35.58 16.12
CA PRO A 488 6.07 36.12 15.53
C PRO A 488 6.27 36.78 14.16
N GLU A 489 7.51 37.12 13.81
CA GLU A 489 7.90 37.72 12.52
C GLU A 489 7.89 36.72 11.36
N VAL A 490 7.81 35.43 11.63
CA VAL A 490 7.68 34.38 10.61
C VAL A 490 6.21 34.15 10.29
N GLU A 491 5.84 34.22 9.02
CA GLU A 491 4.46 33.92 8.62
C GLU A 491 4.28 32.48 8.29
N ILE A 492 3.19 31.85 8.80
CA ILE A 492 2.93 30.42 8.63
C ILE A 492 1.48 30.19 8.19
N LEU A 493 1.32 29.72 6.95
CA LEU A 493 0.03 29.38 6.36
C LEU A 493 -0.10 27.85 6.23
N ALA A 494 -1.04 27.27 6.95
CA ALA A 494 -1.37 25.84 6.88
C ALA A 494 -2.53 25.60 5.90
N ILE A 495 -2.24 25.07 4.70
CA ILE A 495 -3.21 24.87 3.62
C ILE A 495 -3.78 23.47 3.69
N HIS A 496 -5.08 23.35 4.01
CA HIS A 496 -5.75 22.06 4.13
C HIS A 496 -6.21 21.50 2.78
N HIS A 497 -5.90 20.25 2.51
CA HIS A 497 -6.23 19.56 1.26
C HIS A 497 -7.52 18.74 1.34
N ARG A 498 -8.42 18.95 0.38
CA ARG A 498 -9.56 18.07 0.00
C ARG A 498 -10.70 17.87 0.99
N VAL A 499 -10.92 18.70 1.99
CA VAL A 499 -12.08 18.60 2.90
C VAL A 499 -12.83 19.92 2.95
N GLY A 500 -14.17 19.89 3.11
CA GLY A 500 -14.98 21.10 3.24
C GLY A 500 -14.66 21.88 4.52
N ALA A 501 -14.78 23.23 4.47
CA ALA A 501 -14.45 24.17 5.54
C ALA A 501 -14.90 23.72 6.92
N LYS A 502 -16.19 23.41 7.08
CA LYS A 502 -16.77 22.99 8.35
C LYS A 502 -16.07 21.82 9.04
N LYS A 503 -15.54 20.84 8.27
CA LYS A 503 -14.83 19.69 8.86
C LYS A 503 -13.43 20.04 9.33
N ALA A 504 -12.79 20.99 8.65
CA ALA A 504 -11.49 21.50 9.07
C ALA A 504 -11.63 22.38 10.31
N GLU A 505 -12.62 23.26 10.35
CA GLU A 505 -12.98 24.09 11.51
C GLU A 505 -13.34 23.24 12.74
N ASP A 506 -14.24 22.23 12.57
CA ASP A 506 -14.61 21.31 13.64
C ASP A 506 -13.40 20.50 14.18
N PHE A 507 -12.41 20.24 13.33
CA PHE A 507 -11.18 19.55 13.73
C PHE A 507 -10.21 20.47 14.48
N LEU A 508 -10.12 21.73 14.07
CA LEU A 508 -9.20 22.72 14.66
C LEU A 508 -9.70 23.28 15.99
N ALA A 509 -11.05 23.34 16.19
CA ALA A 509 -11.69 23.97 17.34
C ALA A 509 -11.17 23.49 18.72
N ASP A 510 -10.70 22.25 18.83
CA ASP A 510 -10.21 21.66 20.09
C ASP A 510 -8.66 21.54 20.15
N LYS A 511 -7.91 22.17 19.22
CA LYS A 511 -6.46 21.95 19.10
C LYS A 511 -5.58 22.98 19.79
N GLY A 512 -6.10 24.21 19.98
CA GLY A 512 -5.33 25.30 20.59
C GLY A 512 -4.14 25.76 19.71
N TRP A 513 -4.31 25.72 18.38
CA TRP A 513 -3.36 26.24 17.41
C TRP A 513 -3.85 27.62 16.94
N ASP A 514 -3.78 28.60 17.85
CA ASP A 514 -4.42 29.91 17.68
C ASP A 514 -3.51 30.94 16.99
N HIS A 515 -2.22 30.62 16.84
CA HIS A 515 -1.22 31.50 16.20
C HIS A 515 -1.00 31.20 14.72
N LEU A 516 -1.54 30.05 14.21
CA LEU A 516 -1.38 29.65 12.81
C LEU A 516 -2.55 30.11 11.95
N ASP A 517 -2.24 30.60 10.76
CA ASP A 517 -3.22 30.85 9.72
C ASP A 517 -3.56 29.56 8.96
N PHE A 518 -4.85 29.26 8.89
CA PHE A 518 -5.36 28.09 8.18
C PHE A 518 -6.17 28.47 6.96
N ALA A 519 -5.83 27.91 5.79
CA ALA A 519 -6.56 28.08 4.55
C ALA A 519 -7.06 26.75 3.99
N LEU A 520 -8.03 26.84 3.07
CA LEU A 520 -8.51 25.69 2.29
C LEU A 520 -8.01 25.78 0.85
N ASP A 521 -7.51 24.67 0.34
CA ASP A 521 -7.42 24.49 -1.10
C ASP A 521 -8.79 24.15 -1.65
N SER A 522 -9.56 25.15 -2.03
CA SER A 522 -10.82 24.94 -2.74
C SER A 522 -10.53 24.52 -4.19
N LYS A 523 -11.36 23.66 -4.77
CA LYS A 523 -11.27 23.27 -6.19
C LYS A 523 -11.32 24.48 -7.13
N GLU A 524 -11.89 25.59 -6.67
CA GLU A 524 -12.05 26.83 -7.43
C GLU A 524 -10.79 27.71 -7.38
N LYS A 525 -10.02 27.67 -6.30
CA LYS A 525 -8.81 28.50 -6.15
C LYS A 525 -7.52 27.81 -6.58
N GLY A 526 -7.49 26.50 -6.63
CA GLY A 526 -6.44 25.69 -7.26
C GLY A 526 -5.02 25.90 -6.72
N LEU A 527 -4.84 26.24 -5.44
CA LEU A 527 -3.53 26.48 -4.84
C LEU A 527 -2.60 25.28 -4.99
N TYR A 528 -3.13 24.07 -4.88
CA TYR A 528 -2.38 22.85 -5.10
C TYR A 528 -1.81 22.75 -6.51
N ALA A 529 -2.57 23.17 -7.51
CA ALA A 529 -2.11 23.20 -8.89
C ALA A 529 -1.14 24.36 -9.16
N LEU A 530 -1.42 25.54 -8.60
CA LEU A 530 -0.57 26.72 -8.76
C LEU A 530 0.80 26.52 -8.11
N LEU A 531 0.82 25.91 -6.91
CA LEU A 531 2.04 25.69 -6.13
C LEU A 531 2.65 24.31 -6.36
N GLU A 532 2.20 23.60 -7.40
CA GLU A 532 2.65 22.25 -7.76
C GLU A 532 2.71 21.29 -6.56
N ALA A 533 1.77 21.46 -5.62
CA ALA A 533 1.74 20.68 -4.40
C ALA A 533 1.40 19.22 -4.68
N SER A 534 2.06 18.32 -3.98
CA SER A 534 1.92 16.88 -4.16
C SER A 534 0.79 16.30 -3.32
N ASP A 535 0.23 15.17 -3.78
CA ASP A 535 -0.68 14.33 -2.97
C ASP A 535 0.03 13.62 -1.79
N ALA A 536 1.36 13.63 -1.76
CA ALA A 536 2.15 13.09 -0.64
C ALA A 536 2.34 14.17 0.44
N LEU A 537 1.62 14.03 1.55
CA LEU A 537 1.62 14.96 2.67
C LEU A 537 2.39 14.41 3.88
N PRO A 538 2.99 15.26 4.71
CA PRO A 538 3.05 16.72 4.60
C PRO A 538 3.98 17.20 3.50
N GLN A 539 3.72 18.36 2.92
CA GLN A 539 4.67 19.08 2.08
C GLN A 539 4.85 20.48 2.65
N THR A 540 6.10 20.94 2.76
CA THR A 540 6.43 22.25 3.27
C THR A 540 7.25 23.02 2.24
N ILE A 541 6.85 24.27 1.96
CA ILE A 541 7.59 25.23 1.16
C ILE A 541 7.99 26.38 2.08
N VAL A 542 9.27 26.75 2.10
CA VAL A 542 9.78 27.90 2.88
C VAL A 542 10.34 28.92 1.92
N LEU A 543 9.95 30.18 2.13
CA LEU A 543 10.36 31.34 1.35
C LEU A 543 11.24 32.23 2.20
N ASN A 544 12.30 32.80 1.59
CA ASN A 544 13.10 33.88 2.19
C ASN A 544 12.37 35.22 2.09
N LYS A 545 12.99 36.27 2.61
CA LYS A 545 12.44 37.66 2.61
C LYS A 545 12.17 38.22 1.21
N GLU A 546 12.89 37.73 0.21
CA GLU A 546 12.73 38.10 -1.20
C GLU A 546 11.58 37.32 -1.88
N GLY A 547 11.03 36.29 -1.22
CA GLY A 547 9.99 35.40 -1.73
C GLY A 547 10.54 34.29 -2.62
N GLU A 548 11.84 34.00 -2.53
CA GLU A 548 12.48 32.88 -3.19
C GLU A 548 12.29 31.61 -2.37
N VAL A 549 12.05 30.49 -3.03
CA VAL A 549 11.90 29.17 -2.42
C VAL A 549 13.27 28.68 -1.93
N ILE A 550 13.45 28.58 -0.63
CA ILE A 550 14.68 28.01 -0.02
C ILE A 550 14.52 26.54 0.36
N TYR A 551 13.28 26.07 0.50
CA TYR A 551 12.97 24.68 0.82
C TYR A 551 11.64 24.26 0.19
N ASN A 552 11.60 23.08 -0.42
CA ASN A 552 10.36 22.44 -0.88
C ASN A 552 10.52 20.91 -0.80
N ALA A 553 9.95 20.29 0.22
CA ALA A 553 10.01 18.84 0.37
C ALA A 553 8.77 18.24 1.03
N GLN A 554 8.58 16.93 0.79
CA GLN A 554 7.46 16.11 1.27
C GLN A 554 7.86 15.25 2.47
N THR A 555 8.46 15.87 3.47
CA THR A 555 8.94 15.21 4.69
C THR A 555 8.46 15.96 5.93
N PRO A 556 8.01 15.26 7.00
CA PRO A 556 7.70 15.93 8.24
C PRO A 556 8.95 16.59 8.83
N LEU A 557 8.79 17.79 9.35
CA LEU A 557 9.87 18.59 9.94
C LEU A 557 9.78 18.59 11.47
N THR A 558 10.93 18.61 12.13
CA THR A 558 11.03 18.87 13.57
C THR A 558 11.17 20.37 13.83
N LEU A 559 10.89 20.78 15.07
CA LEU A 559 11.05 22.19 15.49
C LEU A 559 12.48 22.73 15.25
N GLU A 560 13.50 21.90 15.48
CA GLU A 560 14.90 22.29 15.24
C GLU A 560 15.17 22.55 13.75
N GLN A 561 14.62 21.70 12.88
CA GLN A 561 14.74 21.86 11.43
C GLN A 561 13.98 23.09 10.94
N LEU A 562 12.79 23.35 11.47
CA LEU A 562 12.02 24.56 11.15
C LEU A 562 12.79 25.83 11.55
N LYS A 563 13.36 25.89 12.76
CA LYS A 563 14.19 27.01 13.21
C LYS A 563 15.41 27.24 12.31
N ALA A 564 16.10 26.16 11.92
CA ALA A 564 17.24 26.25 11.01
C ALA A 564 16.85 26.79 9.61
N LEU A 565 15.67 26.41 9.07
CA LEU A 565 15.17 26.94 7.80
C LEU A 565 14.79 28.42 7.90
N VAL A 566 14.23 28.87 9.03
CA VAL A 566 13.95 30.29 9.27
C VAL A 566 15.24 31.11 9.34
N GLU A 567 16.26 30.62 10.04
CA GLU A 567 17.58 31.27 10.10
C GLU A 567 18.22 31.38 8.71
N GLN A 568 18.04 30.38 7.86
CA GLN A 568 18.53 30.39 6.47
C GLN A 568 17.78 31.40 5.59
N GLY A 569 16.48 31.64 5.85
CA GLY A 569 15.63 32.56 5.08
C GLY A 569 15.65 34.03 5.59
N SER A 570 16.27 34.26 6.75
CA SER A 570 16.33 35.55 7.41
C SER A 570 17.49 36.39 6.92
#